data_28dc5a949c29f735200ef8ee19c24eaf
#
_entry.id   28dc5a949c29f735200ef8ee19c24eaf
#
_cell.length_a   1.000
_cell.length_b   1.000
_cell.length_c   1.000
_cell.angle_alpha   90.00
_cell.angle_beta   90.00
_cell.angle_gamma   90.00
#
_symmetry.space_group_name_H-M   'P 1'
#
loop_
_entity.id
_entity.type
_entity.pdbx_description
1 polymer ?
#
loop_
_entity_poly.entity_id
_entity_poly.type
_entity_poly.pdbx_seq_one_letter_code
_entity_poly.pdbx_strand_id
1 'polypeptide(L)'
;MPSKPGRRRFASAGAKASGVILTLASTPGMACVCKTPSGSLSGNLQTSSHSTQTVVCNGMSPGYWKNWPDQWPSGCYPTTTAYQTATKFATIFPNGATTLYQTGTLMDVLISNDPAQDPHNLGAHLVAAYLNVKSNKISFFTVAVLKTIWHDLYTYGYYAPAAGVKWFAKDVANYLSSTEN
;
A
#
# COMPACT_ATOMS: atom_id res chain seq x y z
N MET A 1 -44.90 -72.46 -12.25
CA MET A 1 -45.38 -71.18 -11.69
C MET A 1 -44.22 -70.24 -11.64
N PRO A 2 -44.17 -69.15 -12.42
CA PRO A 2 -43.05 -68.26 -12.40
C PRO A 2 -43.29 -67.09 -11.42
N SER A 3 -42.30 -66.78 -10.59
CA SER A 3 -42.28 -65.72 -9.62
C SER A 3 -42.05 -64.38 -10.32
N LYS A 4 -42.82 -63.36 -9.93
CA LYS A 4 -42.74 -61.98 -10.43
C LYS A 4 -41.51 -61.24 -9.85
N PRO A 5 -40.74 -60.52 -10.67
CA PRO A 5 -39.68 -59.64 -10.14
C PRO A 5 -40.26 -58.39 -9.53
N GLY A 6 -39.86 -58.11 -8.28
CA GLY A 6 -40.24 -56.91 -7.55
C GLY A 6 -39.64 -55.67 -8.17
N ARG A 7 -40.47 -54.69 -8.50
CA ARG A 7 -40.06 -53.33 -8.92
C ARG A 7 -39.50 -52.59 -7.73
N ARG A 8 -38.19 -52.36 -7.75
CA ARG A 8 -37.55 -51.40 -6.83
C ARG A 8 -37.98 -49.99 -7.23
N ARG A 9 -38.78 -49.36 -6.37
CA ARG A 9 -39.08 -47.93 -6.46
C ARG A 9 -37.85 -47.17 -5.99
N PHE A 10 -37.17 -46.47 -6.90
CA PHE A 10 -36.22 -45.43 -6.54
C PHE A 10 -36.99 -44.22 -6.00
N ALA A 11 -36.91 -44.02 -4.70
CA ALA A 11 -37.36 -42.80 -4.09
C ALA A 11 -36.39 -41.68 -4.54
N SER A 12 -36.88 -40.79 -5.36
CA SER A 12 -36.19 -39.58 -5.70
C SER A 12 -36.13 -38.67 -4.45
N ALA A 13 -35.00 -38.75 -3.74
CA ALA A 13 -34.68 -37.76 -2.72
C ALA A 13 -34.41 -36.42 -3.43
N GLY A 14 -35.39 -35.55 -3.39
CA GLY A 14 -35.24 -34.19 -3.85
C GLY A 14 -34.13 -33.48 -3.05
N ALA A 15 -32.99 -33.26 -3.67
CA ALA A 15 -31.97 -32.42 -3.15
C ALA A 15 -32.52 -30.98 -3.11
N LYS A 16 -32.94 -30.53 -1.92
CA LYS A 16 -33.16 -29.14 -1.66
C LYS A 16 -31.79 -28.44 -1.75
N ALA A 17 -31.50 -27.86 -2.91
CA ALA A 17 -30.39 -26.96 -3.06
C ALA A 17 -30.71 -25.75 -2.18
N SER A 18 -30.22 -25.75 -0.94
CA SER A 18 -30.12 -24.56 -0.13
C SER A 18 -29.12 -23.66 -0.82
N GLY A 19 -29.62 -22.71 -1.60
CA GLY A 19 -28.82 -21.64 -2.14
C GLY A 19 -28.21 -20.87 -0.98
N VAL A 20 -26.93 -21.10 -0.71
CA VAL A 20 -26.15 -20.22 0.14
C VAL A 20 -26.05 -18.91 -0.63
N ILE A 21 -26.90 -17.96 -0.30
CA ILE A 21 -26.72 -16.57 -0.72
C ILE A 21 -25.51 -16.11 0.05
N LEU A 22 -24.33 -16.17 -0.59
CA LEU A 22 -23.19 -15.40 -0.16
C LEU A 22 -23.54 -13.93 -0.36
N THR A 23 -24.14 -13.33 0.67
CA THR A 23 -24.14 -11.87 0.78
C THR A 23 -22.67 -11.48 0.87
N LEU A 24 -22.11 -11.04 -0.26
CA LEU A 24 -20.92 -10.22 -0.25
C LEU A 24 -21.27 -9.02 0.63
N ALA A 25 -20.87 -9.08 1.88
CA ALA A 25 -20.82 -7.90 2.72
C ALA A 25 -19.85 -6.97 2.01
N SER A 26 -20.39 -6.03 1.21
CA SER A 26 -19.65 -4.88 0.73
C SER A 26 -19.19 -4.17 1.99
N THR A 27 -17.92 -4.33 2.34
CA THR A 27 -17.31 -3.52 3.39
C THR A 27 -17.35 -2.08 2.91
N PRO A 28 -18.15 -1.21 3.56
CA PRO A 28 -18.13 0.20 3.25
C PRO A 28 -16.81 0.76 3.80
N GLY A 29 -16.06 1.37 2.95
CA GLY A 29 -14.79 1.99 3.29
C GLY A 29 -13.62 1.22 2.67
N MET A 30 -12.79 1.94 1.95
CA MET A 30 -11.52 1.43 1.46
C MET A 30 -10.64 1.13 2.67
N ALA A 31 -10.71 -0.10 3.17
CA ALA A 31 -9.80 -0.55 4.21
C ALA A 31 -8.39 -0.55 3.60
N CYS A 32 -7.51 0.33 4.09
CA CYS A 32 -6.13 0.35 3.63
C CYS A 32 -5.46 -1.02 3.86
N VAL A 33 -4.57 -1.39 2.97
CA VAL A 33 -3.83 -2.65 3.07
C VAL A 33 -2.78 -2.52 4.16
N CYS A 34 -2.97 -3.22 5.27
CA CYS A 34 -2.07 -3.21 6.44
C CYS A 34 -1.03 -4.32 6.34
N LYS A 35 -0.27 -4.37 5.25
CA LYS A 35 0.69 -5.44 4.99
C LYS A 35 2.02 -4.88 4.52
N THR A 36 3.10 -5.55 4.92
CA THR A 36 4.42 -5.32 4.33
C THR A 36 4.42 -5.63 2.83
N PRO A 37 5.38 -5.14 2.05
CA PRO A 37 5.48 -5.47 0.62
C PRO A 37 5.44 -6.97 0.35
N SER A 38 6.20 -7.77 1.09
CA SER A 38 6.19 -9.24 0.98
C SER A 38 4.87 -9.86 1.45
N GLY A 39 4.26 -9.31 2.49
CA GLY A 39 2.96 -9.75 3.02
C GLY A 39 1.81 -9.52 2.06
N SER A 40 1.87 -8.49 1.21
CA SER A 40 0.83 -8.21 0.21
C SER A 40 0.75 -9.28 -0.88
N LEU A 41 1.85 -9.97 -1.15
CA LEU A 41 1.92 -11.03 -2.16
C LEU A 41 1.36 -12.37 -1.68
N SER A 42 1.44 -12.65 -0.38
CA SER A 42 1.09 -13.99 0.14
C SER A 42 -0.41 -14.25 0.26
N GLY A 43 -1.28 -13.33 -0.13
CA GLY A 43 -2.74 -13.52 -0.07
C GLY A 43 -3.28 -13.83 1.34
N ASN A 44 -2.40 -13.99 2.31
CA ASN A 44 -2.74 -14.37 3.66
C ASN A 44 -3.27 -13.14 4.41
N LEU A 45 -4.58 -13.09 4.60
CA LEU A 45 -5.28 -12.01 5.30
C LEU A 45 -5.04 -12.03 6.82
N GLN A 46 -4.35 -13.05 7.33
CA GLN A 46 -4.04 -13.15 8.75
C GLN A 46 -2.62 -12.66 9.00
N THR A 47 -2.49 -11.51 9.67
CA THR A 47 -1.30 -11.21 10.46
C THR A 47 -1.03 -12.42 11.34
N SER A 48 0.16 -12.99 11.23
CA SER A 48 0.61 -14.10 12.08
C SER A 48 0.27 -13.76 13.54
N SER A 49 -0.56 -14.58 14.17
CA SER A 49 -1.12 -14.36 15.51
C SER A 49 -0.08 -14.44 16.63
N HIS A 50 1.20 -14.34 16.34
CA HIS A 50 2.29 -14.30 17.31
C HIS A 50 2.86 -12.91 17.59
N SER A 51 2.38 -11.85 16.93
CA SER A 51 2.77 -10.48 17.27
C SER A 51 1.70 -9.84 18.14
N THR A 52 2.03 -9.57 19.41
CA THR A 52 1.22 -8.77 20.34
C THR A 52 1.19 -7.27 19.94
N GLN A 53 1.85 -6.89 18.87
CA GLN A 53 1.84 -5.51 18.40
C GLN A 53 0.59 -5.26 17.55
N THR A 54 -0.21 -4.31 18.00
CA THR A 54 -1.34 -3.78 17.22
C THR A 54 -0.80 -3.11 15.96
N VAL A 55 -1.17 -3.65 14.79
CA VAL A 55 -0.82 -3.03 13.52
C VAL A 55 -1.63 -1.75 13.33
N VAL A 56 -0.95 -0.62 13.26
CA VAL A 56 -1.59 0.68 12.96
C VAL A 56 -1.67 0.83 11.45
N CYS A 57 -2.88 1.14 10.96
CA CYS A 57 -3.21 1.22 9.54
C CYS A 57 -4.17 2.38 9.28
N ASN A 58 -3.65 3.60 9.43
CA ASN A 58 -4.37 4.86 9.19
C ASN A 58 -3.54 5.75 8.26
N GLY A 59 -3.01 5.16 7.17
CA GLY A 59 -2.20 5.89 6.20
C GLY A 59 -3.01 7.01 5.56
N MET A 60 -2.45 8.21 5.49
CA MET A 60 -3.02 9.36 4.82
C MET A 60 -2.46 9.48 3.40
N SER A 61 -3.32 9.88 2.47
CA SER A 61 -2.96 10.05 1.06
C SER A 61 -2.03 11.26 0.81
N PRO A 62 -1.37 11.34 -0.37
CA PRO A 62 -0.64 12.53 -0.79
C PRO A 62 -1.48 13.80 -0.72
N GLY A 63 -2.75 13.71 -1.09
CA GLY A 63 -3.71 14.82 -1.01
C GLY A 63 -3.92 15.34 0.41
N TYR A 64 -4.00 14.45 1.38
CA TYR A 64 -4.08 14.85 2.79
C TYR A 64 -2.84 15.65 3.19
N TRP A 65 -1.64 15.10 3.00
CA TRP A 65 -0.40 15.73 3.41
C TRP A 65 -0.12 17.05 2.71
N LYS A 66 -0.52 17.18 1.45
CA LYS A 66 -0.48 18.44 0.70
C LYS A 66 -1.36 19.52 1.32
N ASN A 67 -2.58 19.17 1.71
CA ASN A 67 -3.59 20.11 2.18
C ASN A 67 -3.48 20.45 3.68
N TRP A 68 -2.76 19.61 4.45
CA TRP A 68 -2.59 19.78 5.90
C TRP A 68 -1.11 19.81 6.30
N PRO A 69 -0.35 20.84 5.87
CA PRO A 69 1.08 20.96 6.17
C PRO A 69 1.37 21.10 7.67
N ASP A 70 0.44 21.65 8.44
CA ASP A 70 0.55 21.78 9.90
C ASP A 70 0.52 20.45 10.65
N GLN A 71 0.07 19.38 9.99
CA GLN A 71 0.04 18.03 10.54
C GLN A 71 1.32 17.24 10.28
N TRP A 72 2.32 17.86 9.65
CA TRP A 72 3.57 17.17 9.36
C TRP A 72 4.32 16.79 10.64
N PRO A 73 4.91 15.59 10.69
CA PRO A 73 5.63 15.12 11.87
C PRO A 73 6.90 15.95 12.09
N SER A 74 7.32 16.04 13.36
CA SER A 74 8.53 16.76 13.75
C SER A 74 9.75 16.33 12.92
N GLY A 75 10.56 17.31 12.50
CA GLY A 75 11.72 17.09 11.63
C GLY A 75 11.38 16.93 10.15
N CYS A 76 10.12 17.13 9.76
CA CYS A 76 9.68 17.22 8.37
C CYS A 76 9.07 18.60 8.15
N TYR A 77 9.66 19.39 7.27
CA TYR A 77 9.27 20.79 7.07
C TYR A 77 8.73 21.01 5.67
N PRO A 78 7.44 21.40 5.54
CA PRO A 78 6.83 21.61 4.23
C PRO A 78 7.38 22.83 3.49
N THR A 79 7.75 23.89 4.23
CA THR A 79 8.20 25.17 3.69
C THR A 79 9.45 25.68 4.41
N THR A 80 10.21 26.55 3.75
CA THR A 80 11.32 27.25 4.36
C THR A 80 10.80 28.50 5.09
N THR A 81 11.24 28.69 6.32
CA THR A 81 10.96 29.85 7.15
C THR A 81 12.26 30.44 7.67
N ALA A 82 12.20 31.52 8.48
CA ALA A 82 13.39 32.09 9.12
C ALA A 82 14.13 31.11 10.05
N TYR A 83 13.44 30.06 10.55
CA TYR A 83 13.98 29.14 11.56
C TYR A 83 14.17 27.71 11.07
N GLN A 84 13.69 27.38 9.88
CA GLN A 84 13.77 26.02 9.34
C GLN A 84 13.79 26.03 7.82
N THR A 85 14.50 25.06 7.24
CA THR A 85 14.55 24.85 5.80
C THR A 85 13.60 23.71 5.40
N ALA A 86 12.84 23.91 4.32
CA ALA A 86 11.98 22.86 3.76
C ALA A 86 12.75 21.57 3.50
N THR A 87 12.16 20.44 3.88
CA THR A 87 12.79 19.14 3.72
C THR A 87 12.90 18.77 2.25
N LYS A 88 14.13 18.57 1.77
CA LYS A 88 14.39 18.15 0.39
C LYS A 88 14.07 16.69 0.19
N PHE A 89 13.48 16.35 -0.96
CA PHE A 89 13.20 14.94 -1.32
C PHE A 89 14.49 14.11 -1.36
N ALA A 90 15.54 14.61 -2.02
CA ALA A 90 16.82 13.92 -2.14
C ALA A 90 17.52 13.63 -0.81
N THR A 91 17.21 14.39 0.26
CA THR A 91 17.74 14.12 1.60
C THR A 91 17.21 12.80 2.18
N ILE A 92 16.01 12.43 1.81
CA ILE A 92 15.34 11.21 2.29
C ILE A 92 15.53 10.07 1.27
N PHE A 93 15.35 10.40 -0.02
CA PHE A 93 15.34 9.49 -1.16
C PHE A 93 16.37 9.98 -2.21
N PRO A 94 17.66 9.68 -2.03
CA PRO A 94 18.72 10.13 -2.94
C PRO A 94 18.66 9.45 -4.31
N ASN A 95 19.40 10.00 -5.27
CA ASN A 95 19.64 9.43 -6.59
C ASN A 95 18.41 9.38 -7.52
N GLY A 96 17.41 10.20 -7.29
CA GLY A 96 16.28 10.34 -8.22
C GLY A 96 16.70 10.89 -9.58
N ALA A 97 16.08 10.43 -10.67
CA ALA A 97 16.49 10.78 -12.03
C ALA A 97 15.96 12.15 -12.49
N THR A 98 14.84 12.60 -11.97
CA THR A 98 14.20 13.85 -12.40
C THR A 98 14.68 15.06 -11.59
N THR A 99 14.54 16.25 -12.18
CA THR A 99 14.88 17.51 -11.48
C THR A 99 14.06 17.68 -10.21
N LEU A 100 12.79 17.28 -10.24
CA LEU A 100 11.90 17.32 -9.07
C LEU A 100 12.49 16.50 -7.90
N TYR A 101 12.96 15.30 -8.17
CA TYR A 101 13.55 14.44 -7.13
C TYR A 101 14.92 14.90 -6.65
N GLN A 102 15.69 15.56 -7.50
CA GLN A 102 17.05 16.03 -7.16
C GLN A 102 17.03 17.33 -6.34
N THR A 103 16.16 18.27 -6.68
CA THR A 103 16.18 19.63 -6.12
C THR A 103 14.91 20.00 -5.38
N GLY A 104 13.80 19.34 -5.65
CA GLY A 104 12.50 19.62 -5.04
C GLY A 104 12.44 19.27 -3.56
N THR A 105 11.52 19.90 -2.88
CA THR A 105 11.15 19.58 -1.49
C THR A 105 10.14 18.42 -1.46
N LEU A 106 9.88 17.84 -0.30
CA LEU A 106 8.78 16.89 -0.14
C LEU A 106 7.44 17.51 -0.55
N MET A 107 7.24 18.80 -0.28
CA MET A 107 6.01 19.50 -0.68
C MET A 107 5.93 19.66 -2.19
N ASP A 108 7.04 20.03 -2.86
CA ASP A 108 7.05 20.14 -4.33
C ASP A 108 6.66 18.82 -4.99
N VAL A 109 7.10 17.69 -4.45
CA VAL A 109 6.73 16.35 -4.94
C VAL A 109 5.24 16.07 -4.71
N LEU A 110 4.68 16.43 -3.55
CA LEU A 110 3.25 16.23 -3.27
C LEU A 110 2.32 17.08 -4.15
N ILE A 111 2.77 18.25 -4.59
CA ILE A 111 1.96 19.15 -5.43
C ILE A 111 2.18 18.93 -6.92
N SER A 112 3.22 18.19 -7.31
CA SER A 112 3.52 17.92 -8.71
C SER A 112 2.39 17.12 -9.36
N ASN A 113 2.00 17.56 -10.56
CA ASN A 113 1.06 16.83 -11.43
C ASN A 113 1.73 16.50 -12.77
N ASP A 114 3.06 16.61 -12.85
CA ASP A 114 3.81 16.36 -14.08
C ASP A 114 4.29 14.90 -14.14
N PRO A 115 3.69 14.05 -14.98
CA PRO A 115 4.06 12.65 -15.09
C PRO A 115 5.48 12.43 -15.64
N ALA A 116 6.10 13.46 -16.27
CA ALA A 116 7.49 13.39 -16.68
C ALA A 116 8.45 13.57 -15.49
N GLN A 117 8.02 14.29 -14.46
CA GLN A 117 8.79 14.52 -13.25
C GLN A 117 8.50 13.49 -12.14
N ASP A 118 7.26 13.03 -12.04
CA ASP A 118 6.81 12.00 -11.08
C ASP A 118 5.99 10.91 -11.80
N PRO A 119 6.64 9.98 -12.50
CA PRO A 119 5.96 8.88 -13.18
C PRO A 119 5.12 8.04 -12.19
N HIS A 120 3.86 7.83 -12.52
CA HIS A 120 2.88 7.08 -11.71
C HIS A 120 2.57 7.71 -10.35
N ASN A 121 2.94 8.98 -10.09
CA ASN A 121 2.88 9.64 -8.79
C ASN A 121 3.68 8.87 -7.70
N LEU A 122 4.72 8.17 -8.11
CA LEU A 122 5.54 7.35 -7.21
C LEU A 122 6.15 8.17 -6.08
N GLY A 123 6.72 9.33 -6.42
CA GLY A 123 7.31 10.24 -5.43
C GLY A 123 6.27 10.74 -4.44
N ALA A 124 5.09 11.13 -4.91
CA ALA A 124 4.00 11.59 -4.05
C ALA A 124 3.56 10.51 -3.05
N HIS A 125 3.38 9.25 -3.50
CA HIS A 125 3.05 8.13 -2.61
C HIS A 125 4.20 7.77 -1.65
N LEU A 126 5.46 7.87 -2.08
CA LEU A 126 6.61 7.68 -1.20
C LEU A 126 6.70 8.74 -0.10
N VAL A 127 6.44 10.01 -0.44
CA VAL A 127 6.39 11.11 0.54
C VAL A 127 5.25 10.86 1.53
N ALA A 128 4.06 10.52 1.05
CA ALA A 128 2.93 10.21 1.92
C ALA A 128 3.24 9.04 2.86
N ALA A 129 3.77 7.95 2.35
CA ALA A 129 4.18 6.78 3.15
C ALA A 129 5.27 7.16 4.18
N TYR A 130 6.25 7.97 3.81
CA TYR A 130 7.28 8.48 4.72
C TYR A 130 6.68 9.30 5.87
N LEU A 131 5.79 10.25 5.58
CA LEU A 131 5.11 11.06 6.58
C LEU A 131 4.20 10.20 7.47
N ASN A 132 3.51 9.21 6.90
CA ASN A 132 2.70 8.23 7.64
C ASN A 132 3.52 7.44 8.65
N VAL A 133 4.70 6.93 8.27
CA VAL A 133 5.62 6.23 9.18
C VAL A 133 6.12 7.18 10.27
N LYS A 134 6.55 8.38 9.90
CA LYS A 134 7.10 9.38 10.84
C LYS A 134 6.06 9.88 11.86
N SER A 135 4.78 9.86 11.51
CA SER A 135 3.66 10.24 12.38
C SER A 135 2.97 9.06 13.06
N ASN A 136 3.55 7.84 12.98
CA ASN A 136 3.00 6.60 13.52
C ASN A 136 1.57 6.26 13.03
N LYS A 137 1.19 6.75 11.84
CA LYS A 137 -0.09 6.42 11.22
C LYS A 137 -0.09 5.03 10.60
N ILE A 138 1.08 4.50 10.27
CA ILE A 138 1.29 3.12 9.82
C ILE A 138 2.47 2.52 10.58
N SER A 139 2.40 1.21 10.90
CA SER A 139 3.44 0.49 11.65
C SER A 139 3.94 -0.80 10.99
N PHE A 140 3.36 -1.21 9.85
CA PHE A 140 3.69 -2.46 9.19
C PHE A 140 4.91 -2.38 8.27
N PHE A 141 5.47 -1.20 8.04
CA PHE A 141 6.80 -1.01 7.45
C PHE A 141 7.50 0.23 8.02
N THR A 142 8.78 0.38 7.74
CA THR A 142 9.65 1.41 8.31
C THR A 142 10.19 2.35 7.25
N VAL A 143 10.75 3.49 7.67
CA VAL A 143 11.49 4.40 6.77
C VAL A 143 12.63 3.67 6.06
N ALA A 144 13.29 2.72 6.72
CA ALA A 144 14.36 1.94 6.10
C ALA A 144 13.85 1.11 4.90
N VAL A 145 12.68 0.49 5.04
CA VAL A 145 12.03 -0.24 3.93
C VAL A 145 11.72 0.68 2.76
N LEU A 146 11.18 1.89 3.01
CA LEU A 146 10.91 2.87 1.95
C LEU A 146 12.20 3.30 1.22
N LYS A 147 13.29 3.52 1.96
CA LYS A 147 14.59 3.84 1.37
C LYS A 147 15.14 2.69 0.53
N THR A 148 14.98 1.44 0.97
CA THR A 148 15.37 0.26 0.20
C THR A 148 14.56 0.16 -1.10
N ILE A 149 13.23 0.32 -1.02
CA ILE A 149 12.36 0.33 -2.21
C ILE A 149 12.83 1.37 -3.22
N TRP A 150 13.06 2.61 -2.75
CA TRP A 150 13.54 3.68 -3.61
C TRP A 150 14.91 3.38 -4.24
N HIS A 151 15.88 2.98 -3.41
CA HIS A 151 17.22 2.61 -3.86
C HIS A 151 17.19 1.53 -4.93
N ASP A 152 16.43 0.47 -4.71
CA ASP A 152 16.37 -0.67 -5.62
C ASP A 152 15.73 -0.29 -6.96
N LEU A 153 14.66 0.52 -6.93
CA LEU A 153 14.03 1.04 -8.15
C LEU A 153 15.01 1.83 -9.01
N TYR A 154 15.86 2.67 -8.41
CA TYR A 154 16.79 3.51 -9.17
C TYR A 154 18.10 2.82 -9.50
N THR A 155 18.50 1.80 -8.75
CA THR A 155 19.74 1.06 -8.99
C THR A 155 19.53 -0.10 -9.98
N TYR A 156 18.42 -0.84 -9.80
CA TYR A 156 18.15 -2.06 -10.55
C TYR A 156 16.96 -1.95 -11.50
N GLY A 157 16.20 -0.84 -11.43
CA GLY A 157 14.96 -0.65 -12.20
C GLY A 157 13.75 -1.38 -11.61
N TYR A 158 13.90 -2.12 -10.52
CA TYR A 158 12.83 -2.82 -9.84
C TYR A 158 13.14 -3.05 -8.36
N TYR A 159 12.11 -3.18 -7.54
CA TYR A 159 12.18 -3.67 -6.17
C TYR A 159 11.70 -5.13 -6.11
N ALA A 160 12.36 -5.96 -5.31
CA ALA A 160 12.02 -7.37 -5.13
C ALA A 160 11.41 -7.62 -3.74
N PRO A 161 10.07 -7.57 -3.58
CA PRO A 161 9.41 -7.80 -2.29
C PRO A 161 9.50 -9.25 -1.80
N ALA A 162 9.72 -10.20 -2.73
CA ALA A 162 9.96 -11.60 -2.46
C ALA A 162 10.82 -12.23 -3.56
N ALA A 163 11.37 -13.41 -3.29
CA ALA A 163 12.16 -14.14 -4.27
C ALA A 163 11.36 -14.40 -5.56
N GLY A 164 11.95 -14.04 -6.70
CA GLY A 164 11.34 -14.22 -8.02
C GLY A 164 10.27 -13.19 -8.40
N VAL A 165 9.93 -12.25 -7.52
CA VAL A 165 8.95 -11.19 -7.81
C VAL A 165 9.66 -9.87 -8.04
N LYS A 166 9.28 -9.16 -9.10
CA LYS A 166 9.80 -7.83 -9.44
C LYS A 166 8.65 -6.83 -9.48
N TRP A 167 8.76 -5.76 -8.70
CA TRP A 167 7.88 -4.62 -8.74
C TRP A 167 8.59 -3.45 -9.41
N PHE A 168 8.02 -2.96 -10.48
CA PHE A 168 8.44 -1.73 -11.14
C PHE A 168 7.81 -0.50 -10.47
N ALA A 169 8.19 0.69 -10.90
CA ALA A 169 7.72 1.94 -10.31
C ALA A 169 6.18 2.00 -10.16
N LYS A 170 5.43 1.54 -11.17
CA LYS A 170 3.97 1.49 -11.14
C LYS A 170 3.43 0.53 -10.06
N ASP A 171 4.05 -0.64 -9.90
CA ASP A 171 3.60 -1.64 -8.93
C ASP A 171 3.82 -1.13 -7.50
N VAL A 172 4.97 -0.48 -7.28
CA VAL A 172 5.28 0.17 -5.99
C VAL A 172 4.30 1.31 -5.71
N ALA A 173 4.02 2.18 -6.68
CA ALA A 173 3.04 3.26 -6.50
C ALA A 173 1.65 2.71 -6.15
N ASN A 174 1.19 1.66 -6.84
CA ASN A 174 -0.08 1.00 -6.54
C ASN A 174 -0.09 0.38 -5.13
N TYR A 175 1.01 -0.29 -4.73
CA TYR A 175 1.11 -0.84 -3.38
C TYR A 175 1.04 0.27 -2.33
N LEU A 176 1.83 1.34 -2.46
CA LEU A 176 1.82 2.45 -1.50
C LEU A 176 0.45 3.11 -1.43
N SER A 177 -0.19 3.37 -2.58
CA SER A 177 -1.56 3.91 -2.64
C SER A 177 -2.56 3.02 -1.91
N SER A 178 -2.40 1.70 -1.97
CA SER A 178 -3.29 0.76 -1.24
C SER A 178 -3.14 0.82 0.29
N THR A 179 -2.09 1.45 0.81
CA THR A 179 -1.86 1.66 2.24
C THR A 179 -2.45 2.97 2.78
N GLU A 180 -3.11 3.74 1.93
CA GLU A 180 -3.65 5.08 2.19
C GLU A 180 -5.19 5.04 2.27
N ASN A 181 -5.76 5.98 3.05
CA ASN A 181 -7.20 6.25 3.14
C ASN A 181 -7.58 7.51 2.36
#